data_7a091cdd3508d58d75accd2bae1b82cd
#
_entry.id   7a091cdd3508d58d75accd2bae1b82cd
#
_cell.length_a   1.000
_cell.length_b   1.000
_cell.length_c   1.000
_cell.angle_alpha   90.00
_cell.angle_beta   90.00
_cell.angle_gamma   90.00
#
_symmetry.space_group_name_H-M   'P 1'
#
loop_
_entity.id
_entity.type
_entity.pdbx_description
1 polymer ?
#
loop_
_entity_poly.entity_id
_entity_poly.type
_entity_poly.pdbx_seq_one_letter_code
_entity_poly.pdbx_strand_id
1 'polypeptide(L)'
;MNTLQTNDWLILNSIIYEIYTTADFDQMRRRFLEQMKMLVDFDSADFYLASSGEEYHLKAPVTYHCDEDLSEIYDSIDYSRGIMYSGKSIVYRETDIISDDMRVKTEYYQKVYKPNNWHYALQMIFGRNKSFLGVVTLYRTIGKEDFTYEDVFLMDMLKDHMAYRLYQEGQRGCKTVFDIAPAYLSAKDGAELRRTLL
;
A
#
# COMPACT_ATOMS: atom_id res chain seq x y z
N MET A 1 6.91 22.14 -16.20
CA MET A 1 5.89 21.67 -15.23
C MET A 1 4.55 21.92 -15.86
N ASN A 2 3.86 20.86 -16.27
CA ASN A 2 2.46 20.99 -16.61
C ASN A 2 1.69 21.28 -15.32
N THR A 3 0.79 22.24 -15.35
CA THR A 3 -0.11 22.50 -14.23
C THR A 3 -1.20 21.45 -14.22
N LEU A 4 -1.48 20.87 -13.05
CA LEU A 4 -2.62 19.95 -12.88
C LEU A 4 -3.89 20.62 -13.40
N GLN A 5 -4.66 19.87 -14.16
CA GLN A 5 -5.94 20.34 -14.69
C GLN A 5 -7.01 20.33 -13.58
N THR A 6 -8.04 21.12 -13.75
CA THR A 6 -9.16 21.14 -12.79
C THR A 6 -9.74 19.73 -12.55
N ASN A 7 -9.78 18.92 -13.59
CA ASN A 7 -10.25 17.54 -13.48
C ASN A 7 -9.38 16.67 -12.56
N ASP A 8 -8.05 16.83 -12.60
CA ASP A 8 -7.12 16.07 -11.75
C ASP A 8 -7.38 16.39 -10.27
N TRP A 9 -7.61 17.67 -9.96
CA TRP A 9 -7.97 18.10 -8.60
C TRP A 9 -9.29 17.51 -8.12
N LEU A 10 -10.29 17.41 -9.00
CA LEU A 10 -11.57 16.80 -8.67
C LEU A 10 -11.42 15.30 -8.40
N ILE A 11 -10.61 14.60 -9.20
CA ILE A 11 -10.33 13.17 -9.01
C ILE A 11 -9.54 12.96 -7.71
N LEU A 12 -8.50 13.73 -7.45
CA LEU A 12 -7.73 13.67 -6.20
C LEU A 12 -8.64 13.84 -4.98
N ASN A 13 -9.52 14.85 -5.01
CA ASN A 13 -10.47 15.08 -3.92
C ASN A 13 -11.44 13.92 -3.74
N SER A 14 -11.91 13.31 -4.85
CA SER A 14 -12.76 12.12 -4.81
C SER A 14 -12.04 10.93 -4.17
N ILE A 15 -10.77 10.68 -4.54
CA ILE A 15 -9.96 9.62 -3.96
C ILE A 15 -9.78 9.83 -2.44
N ILE A 16 -9.43 11.06 -2.03
CA ILE A 16 -9.28 11.40 -0.60
C ILE A 16 -10.60 11.15 0.14
N TYR A 17 -11.71 11.59 -0.42
CA TYR A 17 -13.03 11.35 0.17
C TYR A 17 -13.32 9.85 0.35
N GLU A 18 -13.08 9.03 -0.68
CA GLU A 18 -13.27 7.58 -0.64
C GLU A 18 -12.37 6.88 0.39
N ILE A 19 -11.11 7.30 0.53
CA ILE A 19 -10.19 6.77 1.54
C ILE A 19 -10.79 6.88 2.94
N TYR A 20 -11.49 7.97 3.25
CA TYR A 20 -12.01 8.22 4.60
C TYR A 20 -13.44 7.74 4.81
N THR A 21 -14.25 7.62 3.77
CA THR A 21 -15.69 7.36 3.90
C THR A 21 -16.09 5.93 3.54
N THR A 22 -15.30 5.20 2.77
CA THR A 22 -15.60 3.80 2.46
C THR A 22 -15.37 2.92 3.70
N ALA A 23 -16.45 2.32 4.20
CA ALA A 23 -16.41 1.52 5.43
C ALA A 23 -15.67 0.20 5.24
N ASP A 24 -15.96 -0.52 4.15
CA ASP A 24 -15.27 -1.76 3.80
C ASP A 24 -13.85 -1.47 3.34
N PHE A 25 -12.88 -2.03 4.06
CA PHE A 25 -11.47 -1.72 3.88
C PHE A 25 -10.90 -2.29 2.57
N ASP A 26 -11.31 -3.50 2.20
CA ASP A 26 -10.84 -4.11 0.94
C ASP A 26 -11.50 -3.46 -0.27
N GLN A 27 -12.77 -3.08 -0.15
CA GLN A 27 -13.45 -2.30 -1.18
C GLN A 27 -12.77 -0.93 -1.36
N MET A 28 -12.38 -0.27 -0.28
CA MET A 28 -11.66 1.00 -0.34
C MET A 28 -10.34 0.84 -1.11
N ARG A 29 -9.53 -0.22 -0.85
CA ARG A 29 -8.28 -0.48 -1.56
C ARG A 29 -8.51 -0.76 -3.05
N ARG A 30 -9.54 -1.53 -3.41
CA ARG A 30 -9.89 -1.78 -4.83
C ARG A 30 -10.25 -0.50 -5.56
N ARG A 31 -11.16 0.29 -4.98
CA ARG A 31 -11.57 1.58 -5.55
C ARG A 31 -10.41 2.56 -5.67
N PHE A 32 -9.49 2.54 -4.71
CA PHE A 32 -8.29 3.35 -4.78
C PHE A 32 -7.47 3.03 -6.05
N LEU A 33 -7.19 1.75 -6.33
CA LEU A 33 -6.48 1.35 -7.55
C LEU A 33 -7.25 1.72 -8.82
N GLU A 34 -8.57 1.51 -8.86
CA GLU A 34 -9.44 1.86 -9.98
C GLU A 34 -9.42 3.37 -10.27
N GLN A 35 -9.50 4.20 -9.24
CA GLN A 35 -9.49 5.66 -9.38
C GLN A 35 -8.11 6.21 -9.72
N MET A 36 -7.03 5.59 -9.22
CA MET A 36 -5.68 5.97 -9.60
C MET A 36 -5.44 5.87 -11.11
N LYS A 37 -6.09 4.94 -11.81
CA LYS A 37 -6.04 4.82 -13.28
C LYS A 37 -6.54 6.07 -14.01
N MET A 38 -7.37 6.89 -13.38
CA MET A 38 -7.85 8.16 -13.96
C MET A 38 -6.81 9.30 -13.85
N LEU A 39 -5.81 9.15 -12.97
CA LEU A 39 -4.77 10.15 -12.73
C LEU A 39 -3.43 9.75 -13.35
N VAL A 40 -3.08 8.48 -13.26
CA VAL A 40 -1.79 7.94 -13.68
C VAL A 40 -2.04 6.83 -14.69
N ASP A 41 -1.37 6.87 -15.84
CA ASP A 41 -1.43 5.76 -16.79
C ASP A 41 -0.55 4.61 -16.32
N PHE A 42 -1.16 3.46 -16.04
CA PHE A 42 -0.50 2.18 -15.72
C PHE A 42 -1.32 1.02 -16.27
N ASP A 43 -0.74 -0.17 -16.38
CA ASP A 43 -1.41 -1.33 -16.98
C ASP A 43 -1.96 -2.28 -15.92
N SER A 44 -1.21 -2.47 -14.84
CA SER A 44 -1.59 -3.29 -13.68
C SER A 44 -1.07 -2.69 -12.40
N ALA A 45 -1.63 -3.12 -11.27
CA ALA A 45 -1.22 -2.66 -9.96
C ALA A 45 -1.49 -3.71 -8.88
N ASP A 46 -0.73 -3.62 -7.80
CA ASP A 46 -1.00 -4.35 -6.57
C ASP A 46 -1.00 -3.42 -5.35
N PHE A 47 -1.70 -3.86 -4.30
CA PHE A 47 -1.77 -3.19 -3.02
C PHE A 47 -1.64 -4.25 -1.92
N TYR A 48 -0.47 -4.34 -1.31
CA TYR A 48 -0.19 -5.24 -0.20
C TYR A 48 -0.24 -4.51 1.13
N LEU A 49 -0.65 -5.23 2.16
CA LEU A 49 -0.55 -4.79 3.55
C LEU A 49 0.70 -5.40 4.19
N ALA A 50 1.27 -4.71 5.17
CA ALA A 50 2.29 -5.27 6.03
C ALA A 50 1.70 -6.32 6.98
N SER A 51 2.43 -7.41 7.23
CA SER A 51 2.09 -8.33 8.31
C SER A 51 2.35 -7.68 9.67
N SER A 52 1.64 -8.11 10.69
CA SER A 52 1.91 -7.78 12.08
C SER A 52 2.79 -8.88 12.68
N GLY A 53 3.96 -8.56 13.21
CA GLY A 53 4.86 -9.52 13.83
C GLY A 53 6.34 -9.19 13.62
N GLU A 54 7.23 -10.05 14.12
CA GLU A 54 8.69 -9.89 13.99
C GLU A 54 9.19 -10.16 12.57
N GLU A 55 8.44 -10.94 11.80
CA GLU A 55 8.72 -11.21 10.39
C GLU A 55 7.91 -10.25 9.52
N TYR A 56 8.62 -9.40 8.80
CA TYR A 56 8.03 -8.43 7.89
C TYR A 56 7.68 -9.09 6.56
N HIS A 57 6.42 -9.47 6.40
CA HIS A 57 5.88 -10.04 5.17
C HIS A 57 4.78 -9.16 4.57
N LEU A 58 4.63 -9.24 3.27
CA LEU A 58 3.49 -8.68 2.55
C LEU A 58 2.31 -9.67 2.65
N LYS A 59 1.10 -9.15 2.80
CA LYS A 59 -0.12 -9.95 2.92
C LYS A 59 -1.34 -9.27 2.32
N ALA A 60 -2.41 -10.05 2.19
CA ALA A 60 -3.74 -9.58 1.79
C ALA A 60 -3.71 -8.71 0.52
N PRO A 61 -3.20 -9.23 -0.61
CA PRO A 61 -3.15 -8.47 -1.85
C PRO A 61 -4.54 -8.05 -2.32
N VAL A 62 -4.62 -6.83 -2.83
CA VAL A 62 -5.68 -6.38 -3.72
C VAL A 62 -5.00 -5.99 -5.02
N THR A 63 -5.49 -6.51 -6.15
CA THR A 63 -4.83 -6.36 -7.44
C THR A 63 -5.75 -5.68 -8.45
N TYR A 64 -5.13 -5.06 -9.43
CA TYR A 64 -5.77 -4.49 -10.61
C TYR A 64 -5.06 -5.02 -11.86
N HIS A 65 -5.77 -5.79 -12.70
CA HIS A 65 -5.22 -6.45 -13.87
C HIS A 65 -3.94 -7.29 -13.62
N CYS A 66 -3.86 -7.89 -12.44
CA CYS A 66 -2.82 -8.80 -12.02
C CYS A 66 -3.49 -9.87 -11.15
N ASP A 67 -3.37 -11.13 -11.54
CA ASP A 67 -4.13 -12.23 -10.91
C ASP A 67 -3.27 -13.06 -9.95
N GLU A 68 -1.96 -12.78 -9.84
CA GLU A 68 -1.05 -13.58 -9.03
C GLU A 68 -0.74 -12.92 -7.68
N ASP A 69 -0.77 -13.72 -6.62
CA ASP A 69 -0.16 -13.34 -5.34
C ASP A 69 1.35 -13.59 -5.40
N LEU A 70 2.12 -12.51 -5.52
CA LEU A 70 3.57 -12.54 -5.63
C LEU A 70 4.27 -12.22 -4.30
N SER A 71 3.55 -12.21 -3.16
CA SER A 71 4.07 -11.78 -1.87
C SER A 71 5.31 -12.56 -1.43
N GLU A 72 5.33 -13.89 -1.59
CA GLU A 72 6.49 -14.72 -1.23
C GLU A 72 7.72 -14.40 -2.08
N ILE A 73 7.53 -14.09 -3.37
CA ILE A 73 8.62 -13.73 -4.27
C ILE A 73 9.15 -12.35 -3.91
N TYR A 74 8.28 -11.37 -3.67
CA TYR A 74 8.67 -10.04 -3.24
C TYR A 74 9.47 -10.08 -1.94
N ASP A 75 9.03 -10.87 -0.97
CA ASP A 75 9.71 -11.00 0.31
C ASP A 75 11.11 -11.61 0.19
N SER A 76 11.38 -12.41 -0.84
CA SER A 76 12.64 -13.15 -0.99
C SER A 76 13.70 -12.40 -1.81
N ILE A 77 13.32 -11.70 -2.88
CA ILE A 77 14.27 -11.17 -3.87
C ILE A 77 14.11 -9.69 -4.23
N ASP A 78 13.12 -8.99 -3.64
CA ASP A 78 12.93 -7.57 -3.90
C ASP A 78 14.06 -6.73 -3.25
N TYR A 79 14.88 -6.13 -4.09
CA TYR A 79 15.99 -5.28 -3.67
C TYR A 79 15.54 -3.94 -3.05
N SER A 80 14.30 -3.51 -3.30
CA SER A 80 13.73 -2.29 -2.73
C SER A 80 13.24 -2.46 -1.28
N ARG A 81 13.25 -3.66 -0.78
CA ARG A 81 12.71 -4.04 0.53
C ARG A 81 13.23 -3.18 1.70
N GLY A 82 14.50 -2.79 1.66
CA GLY A 82 15.08 -1.90 2.67
C GLY A 82 14.42 -0.52 2.75
N ILE A 83 13.86 -0.04 1.64
CA ILE A 83 13.12 1.22 1.58
C ILE A 83 11.73 1.06 2.22
N MET A 84 11.05 -0.06 1.95
CA MET A 84 9.75 -0.37 2.53
C MET A 84 9.79 -0.31 4.06
N TYR A 85 10.83 -0.89 4.66
CA TYR A 85 10.96 -0.95 6.13
C TYR A 85 11.62 0.29 6.75
N SER A 86 11.80 1.37 6.00
CA SER A 86 12.28 2.65 6.55
C SER A 86 11.34 3.30 7.57
N GLY A 87 10.08 2.85 7.63
CA GLY A 87 9.04 3.40 8.50
C GLY A 87 8.53 4.77 8.09
N LYS A 88 8.83 5.18 6.85
CA LYS A 88 8.39 6.45 6.25
C LYS A 88 7.47 6.18 5.05
N SER A 89 6.54 7.09 4.82
CA SER A 89 5.79 7.10 3.55
C SER A 89 6.65 7.72 2.46
N ILE A 90 6.86 7.01 1.36
CA ILE A 90 7.73 7.42 0.26
C ILE A 90 7.09 7.01 -1.06
N VAL A 91 7.20 7.86 -2.07
CA VAL A 91 6.86 7.53 -3.47
C VAL A 91 8.12 7.64 -4.31
N TYR A 92 8.38 6.63 -5.13
CA TYR A 92 9.55 6.61 -6.02
C TYR A 92 9.31 5.70 -7.23
N ARG A 93 10.01 5.99 -8.33
CA ARG A 93 10.14 5.07 -9.46
C ARG A 93 11.30 4.12 -9.17
N GLU A 94 11.21 2.88 -9.60
CA GLU A 94 12.36 1.97 -9.43
C GLU A 94 13.64 2.50 -10.09
N THR A 95 13.50 3.21 -11.20
CA THR A 95 14.62 3.83 -11.92
C THR A 95 15.30 4.97 -11.16
N ASP A 96 14.69 5.49 -10.10
CA ASP A 96 15.33 6.45 -9.18
C ASP A 96 16.32 5.76 -8.22
N ILE A 97 16.21 4.44 -8.04
CA ILE A 97 17.05 3.65 -7.13
C ILE A 97 18.15 2.92 -7.88
N ILE A 98 17.83 2.35 -9.02
CA ILE A 98 18.72 1.52 -9.83
C ILE A 98 18.55 1.86 -11.30
N SER A 99 19.66 2.00 -12.03
CA SER A 99 19.59 2.27 -13.48
C SER A 99 18.91 1.12 -14.21
N ASP A 100 18.20 1.43 -15.30
CA ASP A 100 17.46 0.44 -16.09
C ASP A 100 18.35 -0.71 -16.58
N ASP A 101 19.57 -0.41 -17.04
CA ASP A 101 20.57 -1.40 -17.49
C ASP A 101 20.96 -2.41 -16.38
N MET A 102 20.94 -2.00 -15.14
CA MET A 102 21.23 -2.87 -14.00
C MET A 102 19.97 -3.60 -13.55
N ARG A 103 18.85 -2.92 -13.53
CA ARG A 103 17.55 -3.43 -13.07
C ARG A 103 17.10 -4.64 -13.87
N VAL A 104 17.17 -4.56 -15.21
CA VAL A 104 16.78 -5.68 -16.09
C VAL A 104 17.62 -6.94 -15.94
N LYS A 105 18.79 -6.85 -15.30
CA LYS A 105 19.67 -8.00 -15.01
C LYS A 105 19.41 -8.62 -13.63
N THR A 106 18.60 -7.97 -12.79
CA THR A 106 18.29 -8.49 -11.44
C THR A 106 17.45 -9.76 -11.52
N GLU A 107 17.59 -10.61 -10.53
CA GLU A 107 16.76 -11.80 -10.38
C GLU A 107 15.28 -11.40 -10.24
N TYR A 108 15.00 -10.30 -9.53
CA TYR A 108 13.69 -9.75 -9.36
C TYR A 108 13.02 -9.39 -10.70
N TYR A 109 13.71 -8.66 -11.59
CA TYR A 109 13.19 -8.37 -12.92
C TYR A 109 12.93 -9.63 -13.74
N GLN A 110 13.85 -10.59 -13.74
CA GLN A 110 13.73 -11.79 -14.56
C GLN A 110 12.61 -12.73 -14.08
N LYS A 111 12.37 -12.80 -12.78
CA LYS A 111 11.37 -13.70 -12.19
C LYS A 111 9.99 -13.07 -12.01
N VAL A 112 9.92 -11.76 -11.83
CA VAL A 112 8.66 -11.05 -11.54
C VAL A 112 8.20 -10.21 -12.73
N TYR A 113 9.04 -9.29 -13.19
CA TYR A 113 8.62 -8.32 -14.21
C TYR A 113 8.43 -8.95 -15.60
N LYS A 114 9.44 -9.64 -16.06
CA LYS A 114 9.47 -10.20 -17.41
C LYS A 114 8.35 -11.21 -17.68
N PRO A 115 8.02 -12.17 -16.79
CA PRO A 115 6.90 -13.09 -17.00
C PRO A 115 5.55 -12.39 -17.07
N ASN A 116 5.38 -11.29 -16.31
CA ASN A 116 4.15 -10.49 -16.30
C ASN A 116 4.10 -9.40 -17.38
N ASN A 117 5.08 -9.38 -18.30
CA ASN A 117 5.21 -8.35 -19.32
C ASN A 117 5.35 -6.92 -18.74
N TRP A 118 5.82 -6.79 -17.48
CA TRP A 118 6.07 -5.50 -16.85
C TRP A 118 7.48 -5.00 -17.16
N HIS A 119 7.64 -3.69 -17.18
CA HIS A 119 8.95 -3.06 -17.33
C HIS A 119 9.22 -2.00 -16.29
N TYR A 120 8.35 -1.01 -16.09
CA TYR A 120 8.53 0.05 -15.11
C TYR A 120 7.57 -0.09 -13.94
N ALA A 121 8.03 0.34 -12.76
CA ALA A 121 7.19 0.42 -11.57
C ALA A 121 7.33 1.76 -10.86
N LEU A 122 6.19 2.22 -10.35
CA LEU A 122 6.06 3.36 -9.45
C LEU A 122 5.49 2.86 -8.14
N GLN A 123 6.26 2.99 -7.05
CA GLN A 123 5.91 2.48 -5.75
C GLN A 123 5.48 3.60 -4.80
N MET A 124 4.42 3.35 -4.05
CA MET A 124 3.98 4.18 -2.92
C MET A 124 4.01 3.34 -1.65
N ILE A 125 4.98 3.60 -0.80
CA ILE A 125 5.16 2.95 0.49
C ILE A 125 4.41 3.73 1.55
N PHE A 126 3.70 3.03 2.42
CA PHE A 126 2.99 3.61 3.55
C PHE A 126 3.72 3.28 4.84
N GLY A 127 4.22 4.31 5.49
CA GLY A 127 4.87 4.22 6.79
C GLY A 127 4.31 5.23 7.77
N ARG A 128 4.17 4.85 9.05
CA ARG A 128 3.76 5.75 10.12
C ARG A 128 4.30 5.27 11.46
N ASN A 129 4.74 6.19 12.30
CA ASN A 129 5.29 5.88 13.62
C ASN A 129 6.42 4.83 13.58
N LYS A 130 7.29 4.93 12.58
CA LYS A 130 8.40 3.99 12.32
C LYS A 130 7.96 2.57 11.95
N SER A 131 6.69 2.36 11.62
CA SER A 131 6.18 1.07 11.17
C SER A 131 5.83 1.12 9.69
N PHE A 132 6.14 0.06 8.97
CA PHE A 132 5.65 -0.19 7.62
C PHE A 132 4.20 -0.67 7.71
N LEU A 133 3.31 -0.13 6.88
CA LEU A 133 1.88 -0.41 6.90
C LEU A 133 1.40 -1.13 5.64
N GLY A 134 2.07 -0.91 4.51
CA GLY A 134 1.72 -1.49 3.23
C GLY A 134 2.37 -0.75 2.07
N VAL A 135 2.17 -1.26 0.86
CA VAL A 135 2.72 -0.71 -0.38
C VAL A 135 1.71 -0.84 -1.52
N VAL A 136 1.69 0.16 -2.38
CA VAL A 136 1.05 0.10 -3.71
C VAL A 136 2.14 0.17 -4.75
N THR A 137 2.05 -0.73 -5.75
CA THR A 137 2.92 -0.70 -6.92
C THR A 137 2.06 -0.57 -8.18
N LEU A 138 2.37 0.42 -9.01
CA LEU A 138 1.78 0.60 -10.34
C LEU A 138 2.79 0.13 -11.38
N TYR A 139 2.36 -0.67 -12.35
CA TYR A 139 3.23 -1.24 -13.37
C TYR A 139 2.88 -0.73 -14.77
N ARG A 140 3.92 -0.47 -15.58
CA ARG A 140 3.83 -0.27 -17.03
C ARG A 140 4.46 -1.43 -17.75
N THR A 141 3.81 -1.86 -18.83
CA THR A 141 4.27 -2.98 -19.67
C THR A 141 5.51 -2.63 -20.50
N ILE A 142 6.20 -3.66 -20.97
CA ILE A 142 7.33 -3.53 -21.90
C ILE A 142 6.88 -2.73 -23.13
N GLY A 143 7.70 -1.74 -23.53
CA GLY A 143 7.44 -0.86 -24.67
C GLY A 143 6.77 0.48 -24.31
N LYS A 144 6.31 0.66 -23.08
CA LYS A 144 5.90 1.97 -22.57
C LYS A 144 7.09 2.78 -22.06
N GLU A 145 6.90 4.07 -21.90
CA GLU A 145 7.86 4.97 -21.23
C GLU A 145 7.74 4.85 -19.71
N ASP A 146 8.81 5.22 -19.00
CA ASP A 146 8.83 5.26 -17.53
C ASP A 146 7.81 6.29 -16.98
N PHE A 147 7.47 6.12 -15.72
CA PHE A 147 6.66 7.09 -14.99
C PHE A 147 7.35 8.45 -14.93
N THR A 148 6.57 9.50 -14.97
CA THR A 148 7.05 10.87 -14.90
C THR A 148 7.13 11.36 -13.45
N TYR A 149 7.83 12.47 -13.21
CA TYR A 149 7.78 13.12 -11.89
C TYR A 149 6.41 13.73 -11.56
N GLU A 150 5.55 13.94 -12.57
CA GLU A 150 4.16 14.33 -12.36
C GLU A 150 3.36 13.16 -11.79
N ASP A 151 3.59 11.93 -12.29
CA ASP A 151 2.99 10.71 -11.74
C ASP A 151 3.42 10.50 -10.28
N VAL A 152 4.72 10.68 -9.99
CA VAL A 152 5.25 10.63 -8.62
C VAL A 152 4.56 11.67 -7.73
N PHE A 153 4.41 12.90 -8.19
CA PHE A 153 3.78 13.99 -7.44
C PHE A 153 2.31 13.69 -7.12
N LEU A 154 1.55 13.18 -8.08
CA LEU A 154 0.14 12.80 -7.88
C LEU A 154 -0.02 11.73 -6.79
N MET A 155 0.82 10.68 -6.84
CA MET A 155 0.84 9.67 -5.79
C MET A 155 1.31 10.24 -4.44
N ASP A 156 2.30 11.12 -4.46
CA ASP A 156 2.83 11.74 -3.24
C ASP A 156 1.78 12.52 -2.47
N MET A 157 0.84 13.17 -3.17
CA MET A 157 -0.29 13.86 -2.54
C MET A 157 -1.23 12.92 -1.78
N LEU A 158 -1.28 11.64 -2.14
CA LEU A 158 -2.22 10.66 -1.55
C LEU A 158 -1.57 9.79 -0.47
N LYS A 159 -0.23 9.67 -0.43
CA LYS A 159 0.48 8.73 0.44
C LYS A 159 0.16 8.88 1.92
N ASP A 160 0.10 10.11 2.42
CA ASP A 160 -0.12 10.36 3.85
C ASP A 160 -1.58 10.15 4.26
N HIS A 161 -2.53 10.40 3.36
CA HIS A 161 -3.94 10.08 3.56
C HIS A 161 -4.15 8.57 3.67
N MET A 162 -3.56 7.81 2.76
CA MET A 162 -3.63 6.35 2.78
C MET A 162 -2.89 5.77 4.00
N ALA A 163 -1.67 6.24 4.30
CA ALA A 163 -0.92 5.80 5.47
C ALA A 163 -1.70 6.04 6.77
N TYR A 164 -2.39 7.17 6.89
CA TYR A 164 -3.25 7.44 8.04
C TYR A 164 -4.44 6.48 8.12
N ARG A 165 -5.10 6.21 7.00
CA ARG A 165 -6.21 5.25 6.94
C ARG A 165 -5.77 3.84 7.33
N LEU A 166 -4.63 3.36 6.80
CA LEU A 166 -4.06 2.05 7.14
C LEU A 166 -3.73 1.96 8.64
N TYR A 167 -3.13 3.01 9.19
CA TYR A 167 -2.81 3.08 10.61
C TYR A 167 -4.08 3.00 11.48
N GLN A 168 -5.14 3.75 11.12
CA GLN A 168 -6.41 3.69 11.84
C GLN A 168 -7.04 2.30 11.80
N GLU A 169 -6.99 1.62 10.66
CA GLU A 169 -7.54 0.27 10.51
C GLU A 169 -6.80 -0.75 11.38
N GLY A 170 -5.47 -0.68 11.45
CA GLY A 170 -4.66 -1.48 12.36
C GLY A 170 -5.01 -1.25 13.84
N GLN A 171 -5.32 0.00 14.21
CA GLN A 171 -5.76 0.32 15.58
C GLN A 171 -7.17 -0.17 15.89
N ARG A 172 -8.08 -0.21 14.92
CA ARG A 172 -9.43 -0.77 15.08
C ARG A 172 -9.40 -2.25 15.39
N GLY A 173 -8.58 -3.03 14.67
CA GLY A 173 -8.36 -4.45 14.98
C GLY A 173 -7.82 -4.70 16.40
N CYS A 174 -7.03 -3.78 16.94
CA CYS A 174 -6.52 -3.87 18.30
C CYS A 174 -7.59 -3.49 19.36
N LYS A 175 -8.45 -2.51 19.06
CA LYS A 175 -9.54 -2.09 19.96
C LYS A 175 -10.61 -3.15 20.16
N THR A 176 -10.91 -3.96 19.14
CA THR A 176 -11.88 -5.06 19.27
C THR A 176 -11.49 -6.11 20.31
N VAL A 177 -10.20 -6.30 20.57
CA VAL A 177 -9.72 -7.20 21.63
C VAL A 177 -9.88 -6.57 23.04
N PHE A 178 -9.72 -5.23 23.17
CA PHE A 178 -9.85 -4.53 24.44
C PHE A 178 -11.30 -4.09 24.75
N ASP A 179 -12.12 -3.82 23.74
CA ASP A 179 -13.53 -3.42 23.91
C ASP A 179 -14.45 -4.59 24.23
N ILE A 180 -14.07 -5.82 23.88
CA ILE A 180 -14.82 -7.04 24.27
C ILE A 180 -14.63 -7.36 25.75
N ALA A 181 -13.46 -7.06 26.33
CA ALA A 181 -13.19 -7.32 27.72
C ALA A 181 -14.16 -6.62 28.70
N PRO A 182 -14.48 -5.31 28.56
CA PRO A 182 -15.45 -4.64 29.43
C PRO A 182 -16.88 -5.17 29.28
N ALA A 183 -17.30 -5.54 28.08
CA ALA A 183 -18.64 -6.10 27.81
C ALA A 183 -18.81 -7.52 28.38
N TYR A 184 -17.75 -8.32 28.29
CA TYR A 184 -17.73 -9.67 28.87
C TYR A 184 -17.71 -9.65 30.41
N LEU A 185 -16.97 -8.68 30.98
CA LEU A 185 -16.87 -8.46 32.43
C LEU A 185 -18.15 -7.88 33.06
N SER A 186 -19.05 -7.29 32.26
CA SER A 186 -20.31 -6.74 32.76
C SER A 186 -21.46 -7.76 32.83
N ALA A 187 -21.34 -8.92 32.12
CA ALA A 187 -22.50 -9.77 31.91
C ALA A 187 -22.69 -10.92 32.91
N LYS A 188 -21.67 -11.47 33.59
CA LYS A 188 -21.85 -12.51 34.60
C LYS A 188 -20.82 -12.56 35.76
N ASP A 189 -19.57 -12.18 35.56
CA ASP A 189 -18.50 -12.39 36.56
C ASP A 189 -17.68 -11.14 36.87
N GLY A 190 -18.17 -9.97 36.52
CA GLY A 190 -17.46 -8.69 36.61
C GLY A 190 -17.12 -8.24 38.04
N ALA A 191 -17.79 -8.78 39.04
CA ALA A 191 -17.51 -8.45 40.44
C ALA A 191 -16.32 -9.26 40.99
N GLU A 192 -16.13 -10.47 40.57
CA GLU A 192 -15.08 -11.38 41.05
C GLU A 192 -13.73 -11.13 40.37
N LEU A 193 -13.73 -10.88 39.07
CA LEU A 193 -12.50 -10.52 38.31
C LEU A 193 -11.96 -9.13 38.71
N ARG A 194 -12.82 -8.18 39.02
CA ARG A 194 -12.39 -6.86 39.50
C ARG A 194 -11.72 -6.93 40.90
N ARG A 195 -12.03 -7.95 41.69
CA ARG A 195 -11.37 -8.17 43.00
C ARG A 195 -10.00 -8.85 42.89
N THR A 196 -9.72 -9.50 41.76
CA THR A 196 -8.46 -10.24 41.55
C THR A 196 -7.39 -9.38 40.81
N LEU A 197 -7.80 -8.25 40.23
CA LEU A 197 -6.93 -7.35 39.46
C LEU A 197 -6.68 -5.99 40.17
N LEU A 198 -7.18 -5.78 41.39
CA LEU A 198 -6.85 -4.71 42.29
C LEU A 198 -6.11 -5.23 43.53
#